data_03c77fea6dafc72292b5f9fac19d7cab
#
_entry.id   03c77fea6dafc72292b5f9fac19d7cab
#
_cell.length_a   1.000
_cell.length_b   1.000
_cell.length_c   1.000
_cell.angle_alpha   90.00
_cell.angle_beta   90.00
_cell.angle_gamma   90.00
#
_symmetry.space_group_name_H-M   'P 1'
#
loop_
_entity.id
_entity.type
_entity.pdbx_description
1 polymer ?
#
loop_
_entity_poly.entity_id
_entity_poly.type
_entity_poly.pdbx_seq_one_letter_code
_entity_poly.pdbx_strand_id
1 'polypeptide(L)' 'MFKYGFTDFGKTVKKRLIDLDKSQAWLISQLNQDTGLFVDSSYLNRILTGRCNSTKIIASISKILDL' A
#
# COMPACT_ATOMS: atom_id res chain seq x y z
N MET A 1 21.08 8.17 -5.39
CA MET A 1 20.36 7.86 -4.14
C MET A 1 18.95 8.42 -4.19
N PHE A 2 17.99 7.64 -3.75
CA PHE A 2 16.60 8.09 -3.75
C PHE A 2 16.32 8.90 -2.48
N LYS A 3 15.72 10.06 -2.67
CA LYS A 3 15.33 10.92 -1.57
C LYS A 3 14.15 10.35 -0.81
N TYR A 4 13.24 9.67 -1.52
CA TYR A 4 12.04 9.05 -0.95
C TYR A 4 12.07 7.56 -1.26
N GLY A 5 12.73 6.80 -0.41
CA GLY A 5 12.71 5.35 -0.50
C GLY A 5 11.50 4.76 0.21
N PHE A 6 11.25 3.48 -0.03
CA PHE A 6 10.18 2.78 0.69
C PHE A 6 10.57 2.62 2.16
N THR A 7 9.59 2.82 3.04
CA THR A 7 9.72 2.51 4.46
C THR A 7 9.75 1.01 4.65
N ASP A 8 10.04 0.55 5.86
CA ASP A 8 9.97 -0.87 6.18
C ASP A 8 8.58 -1.43 5.90
N PHE A 9 7.54 -0.67 6.25
CA PHE A 9 6.17 -1.04 5.92
C PHE A 9 5.97 -1.15 4.41
N GLY A 10 6.46 -0.16 3.64
CA GLY A 10 6.35 -0.18 2.19
C GLY A 10 7.04 -1.38 1.56
N LYS A 11 8.22 -1.71 2.06
CA LYS A 11 8.96 -2.89 1.59
C LYS A 11 8.20 -4.18 1.91
N THR A 12 7.64 -4.27 3.11
CA THR A 12 6.84 -5.41 3.52
C THR A 12 5.62 -5.59 2.61
N VAL A 13 4.95 -4.49 2.28
CA VAL A 13 3.80 -4.51 1.37
C VAL A 13 4.20 -5.03 -0.01
N LYS A 14 5.27 -4.50 -0.57
CA LYS A 14 5.74 -4.93 -1.89
C LYS A 14 6.14 -6.39 -1.89
N LYS A 15 6.84 -6.83 -0.88
CA LYS A 15 7.26 -8.22 -0.75
C LYS A 15 6.06 -9.15 -0.66
N ARG A 16 5.04 -8.74 0.11
CA ARG A 16 3.83 -9.54 0.26
C ARG A 16 3.06 -9.63 -1.05
N LEU A 17 3.00 -8.55 -1.82
CA LEU A 17 2.38 -8.58 -3.14
C LEU A 17 3.09 -9.58 -4.07
N ILE A 18 4.41 -9.60 -4.04
CA ILE A 18 5.19 -10.56 -4.81
C ILE A 18 4.87 -11.99 -4.36
N ASP A 19 4.83 -12.23 -3.06
CA ASP A 19 4.52 -13.54 -2.50
C ASP A 19 3.13 -14.03 -2.93
N LEU A 20 2.16 -13.11 -3.04
CA LEU A 20 0.80 -13.42 -3.44
C LEU A 20 0.62 -13.42 -4.96
N ASP A 21 1.66 -13.04 -5.69
CA ASP A 21 1.62 -12.89 -7.16
C ASP A 21 0.54 -11.89 -7.58
N LYS A 22 0.46 -10.76 -6.85
CA LYS A 22 -0.52 -9.70 -7.11
C LYS A 22 0.19 -8.40 -7.43
N SER A 23 -0.48 -7.54 -8.22
CA SER A 23 0.06 -6.24 -8.62
C SER A 23 -0.37 -5.14 -7.64
N GLN A 24 0.30 -3.99 -7.73
CA GLN A 24 -0.15 -2.81 -6.99
C GLN A 24 -1.54 -2.35 -7.46
N ALA A 25 -1.83 -2.50 -8.75
CA ALA A 25 -3.16 -2.17 -9.26
C ALA A 25 -4.25 -3.01 -8.60
N TRP A 26 -3.97 -4.28 -8.37
CA TRP A 26 -4.88 -5.16 -7.63
C TRP A 26 -5.10 -4.62 -6.20
N LEU A 27 -4.00 -4.25 -5.52
CA LEU A 27 -4.10 -3.73 -4.16
C LEU A 27 -4.91 -2.43 -4.11
N ILE A 28 -4.70 -1.53 -5.07
CA ILE A 28 -5.46 -0.29 -5.16
C ILE A 28 -6.95 -0.58 -5.31
N SER A 29 -7.31 -1.53 -6.16
CA SER A 29 -8.69 -1.94 -6.34
C SER A 29 -9.30 -2.46 -5.02
N GLN A 30 -8.55 -3.28 -4.30
CA GLN A 30 -9.00 -3.81 -3.01
C GLN A 30 -9.18 -2.70 -1.98
N LEU A 31 -8.27 -1.74 -1.95
CA LEU A 31 -8.36 -0.61 -1.02
C LEU A 31 -9.57 0.25 -1.29
N ASN A 32 -9.86 0.52 -2.56
CA ASN A 32 -11.04 1.31 -2.93
C ASN A 32 -12.33 0.61 -2.49
N GLN A 33 -12.39 -0.70 -2.65
CA GLN A 33 -13.56 -1.48 -2.24
C GLN A 33 -13.69 -1.56 -0.72
N ASP A 34 -12.58 -1.76 -0.03
CA ASP A 34 -12.61 -1.96 1.42
C ASP A 34 -12.86 -0.67 2.19
N THR A 35 -12.24 0.43 1.76
CA THR A 35 -12.33 1.70 2.50
C THR A 35 -13.42 2.64 2.00
N GLY A 36 -13.86 2.45 0.75
CA GLY A 36 -14.77 3.39 0.12
C GLY A 36 -14.12 4.72 -0.24
N LEU A 37 -12.81 4.84 -0.06
CA LEU A 37 -12.05 6.03 -0.40
C LEU A 37 -11.41 5.86 -1.77
N PHE A 38 -11.17 7.00 -2.44
CA PHE A 38 -10.46 6.95 -3.72
C PHE A 38 -8.95 6.87 -3.46
N VAL A 39 -8.35 5.77 -3.90
CA VAL A 39 -6.91 5.55 -3.80
C VAL A 39 -6.38 5.34 -5.21
N ASP A 40 -5.36 6.09 -5.58
CA ASP A 40 -4.66 5.90 -6.85
C ASP A 40 -3.20 5.49 -6.59
N SER A 41 -2.44 5.26 -7.66
CA SER A 41 -1.05 4.82 -7.52
C SER A 41 -0.17 5.86 -6.84
N SER A 42 -0.42 7.15 -7.09
CA SER A 42 0.33 8.23 -6.43
C SER A 42 0.09 8.23 -4.93
N TYR A 43 -1.15 8.08 -4.52
CA TYR A 43 -1.51 8.06 -3.11
C TYR A 43 -0.89 6.84 -2.41
N LEU A 44 -1.04 5.67 -3.01
CA LEU A 44 -0.45 4.45 -2.46
C LEU A 44 1.07 4.61 -2.33
N ASN A 45 1.72 5.16 -3.34
CA ASN A 45 3.15 5.37 -3.32
C ASN A 45 3.58 6.29 -2.16
N ARG A 46 2.82 7.34 -1.88
CA ARG A 46 3.10 8.23 -0.75
C ARG A 46 2.99 7.48 0.58
N ILE A 47 2.03 6.59 0.71
CA ILE A 47 1.87 5.79 1.92
C ILE A 47 3.06 4.84 2.08
N LEU A 48 3.47 4.18 1.00
CA LEU A 48 4.55 3.20 1.05
C LEU A 48 5.92 3.85 1.28
N THR A 49 6.07 5.13 0.95
CA THR A 49 7.32 5.85 1.17
C THR A 49 7.30 6.70 2.45
N GLY A 50 6.21 6.65 3.20
CA GLY A 50 6.10 7.36 4.46
C GLY A 50 5.76 8.85 4.33
N ARG A 51 5.49 9.34 3.12
CA ARG A 51 5.14 10.74 2.91
C ARG A 51 3.70 11.06 3.28
N CYS A 52 2.85 10.03 3.32
CA CYS A 52 1.46 10.15 3.72
C CYS A 52 1.17 9.09 4.78
N ASN A 53 0.43 9.46 5.80
CA ASN A 53 0.18 8.58 6.93
C ASN A 53 -1.33 8.52 7.16
N SER A 54 -1.98 7.53 6.57
CA SER A 54 -3.41 7.30 6.74
C SER A 54 -3.63 6.02 7.51
N THR A 55 -4.06 6.14 8.75
CA THR A 55 -4.33 5.00 9.62
C THR A 55 -5.33 4.03 8.97
N LYS A 56 -6.38 4.60 8.37
CA LYS A 56 -7.43 3.79 7.74
C LYS A 56 -6.88 2.97 6.57
N ILE A 57 -6.08 3.59 5.72
CA ILE A 57 -5.51 2.91 4.55
C ILE A 57 -4.48 1.87 5.00
N ILE A 58 -3.63 2.23 5.97
CA ILE A 58 -2.62 1.30 6.48
C ILE A 58 -3.28 0.07 7.11
N ALA A 59 -4.33 0.27 7.90
CA ALA A 59 -5.07 -0.83 8.50
C ALA A 59 -5.71 -1.72 7.43
N SER A 60 -6.26 -1.13 6.38
CA SER A 60 -6.85 -1.86 5.28
C SER A 60 -5.80 -2.68 4.52
N ILE A 61 -4.64 -2.09 4.25
CA ILE A 61 -3.54 -2.81 3.60
C ILE A 61 -3.14 -4.04 4.43
N SER A 62 -2.97 -3.84 5.72
CA SER A 62 -2.58 -4.93 6.63
C SER A 62 -3.61 -6.05 6.63
N LYS A 63 -4.89 -5.69 6.61
CA LYS A 63 -5.98 -6.66 6.57
C LYS A 63 -5.99 -7.44 5.24
N ILE A 64 -5.89 -6.72 4.14
CA ILE A 64 -5.96 -7.32 2.80
C ILE A 64 -4.79 -8.28 2.56
N LEU A 65 -3.59 -7.87 3.00
CA LEU A 65 -2.38 -8.64 2.78
C LEU A 65 -2.03 -9.59 3.91
N ASP A 66 -2.81 -9.59 4.97
CA ASP A 66 -2.60 -10.44 6.14
C ASP A 66 -1.21 -10.19 6.75
N LEU A 67 -0.94 -8.94 7.01
CA LEU A 67 0.33 -8.53 7.62
C LEU A 67 0.25 -8.47 9.14
#